data_b781831e1ad151d1fbe48c725ce10af0
#
_entry.id   b781831e1ad151d1fbe48c725ce10af0
#
_cell.length_a   1.000
_cell.length_b   1.000
_cell.length_c   1.000
_cell.angle_alpha   90.00
_cell.angle_beta   90.00
_cell.angle_gamma   90.00
#
_symmetry.space_group_name_H-M   'P 1'
#
loop_
_entity.id
_entity.type
_entity.pdbx_description
1 polymer ?
#
loop_
_entity_poly.entity_id
_entity_poly.type
_entity_poly.pdbx_seq_one_letter_code
_entity_poly.pdbx_strand_id
1 'polypeptide(L)'
;KLTWLDKTFNSVSIIIFICLMIPQSFVLPVEKMKKSDYNQKSYWYYPWGKSGTHKGVDIFGKKGTNVVSPVRGFTFATGNGKHSGKYVIVLGPKLRFHYFAHLNSINTNVGNWKSLGEKTGTIGDSGNAIGKPAHLHYSIVSWLPHFWRIDNDPQGYRKMFFLNPIEFLNDCFKN
;
A
#
# COMPACT_ATOMS: atom_id res chain seq x y z
N LYS A 1 9.23 34.16 25.23
CA LYS A 1 10.18 33.42 24.33
C LYS A 1 9.70 31.99 24.30
N LEU A 2 9.46 31.43 23.05
CA LEU A 2 9.13 30.01 22.87
C LEU A 2 10.24 29.13 23.44
N THR A 3 9.86 28.11 24.20
CA THR A 3 10.78 27.12 24.73
C THR A 3 11.36 26.26 23.59
N TRP A 4 12.43 25.50 23.84
CA TRP A 4 12.96 24.55 22.86
C TRP A 4 11.90 23.51 22.44
N LEU A 5 11.09 23.03 23.38
CA LEU A 5 9.98 22.09 23.14
C LEU A 5 8.92 22.69 22.21
N ASP A 6 8.56 23.97 22.38
CA ASP A 6 7.59 24.64 21.50
C ASP A 6 8.12 24.77 20.06
N LYS A 7 9.41 25.07 19.92
CA LYS A 7 10.04 25.17 18.59
C LYS A 7 10.08 23.81 17.87
N THR A 8 10.44 22.75 18.60
CA THR A 8 10.45 21.38 18.01
C THR A 8 9.06 20.92 17.65
N PHE A 9 8.07 21.12 18.51
CA PHE A 9 6.66 20.79 18.24
C PHE A 9 6.15 21.53 17.00
N ASN A 10 6.38 22.83 16.90
CA ASN A 10 5.98 23.63 15.75
C ASN A 10 6.66 23.13 14.45
N SER A 11 7.96 22.82 14.50
CA SER A 11 8.68 22.30 13.32
C SER A 11 8.11 20.97 12.85
N VAL A 12 7.84 20.03 13.75
CA VAL A 12 7.23 18.72 13.42
C VAL A 12 5.84 18.91 12.84
N SER A 13 5.03 19.78 13.43
CA SER A 13 3.68 20.08 12.92
C SER A 13 3.70 20.67 11.52
N ILE A 14 4.64 21.56 11.22
CA ILE A 14 4.82 22.14 9.89
C ILE A 14 5.23 21.06 8.89
N ILE A 15 6.16 20.18 9.24
CA ILE A 15 6.60 19.08 8.35
C ILE A 15 5.43 18.15 8.03
N ILE A 16 4.65 17.74 9.05
CA ILE A 16 3.45 16.92 8.86
C ILE A 16 2.46 17.62 7.93
N PHE A 17 2.19 18.90 8.16
CA PHE A 17 1.29 19.69 7.33
C PHE A 17 1.76 19.74 5.86
N ILE A 18 3.06 20.00 5.63
CA ILE A 18 3.65 19.99 4.27
C ILE A 18 3.46 18.62 3.62
N CYS A 19 3.76 17.51 4.35
CA CYS A 19 3.58 16.16 3.83
C CYS A 19 2.13 15.86 3.41
N LEU A 20 1.15 16.41 4.13
CA LEU A 20 -0.27 16.26 3.81
C LEU A 20 -0.70 17.06 2.58
N MET A 21 -0.06 18.20 2.33
CA MET A 21 -0.35 19.07 1.20
C MET A 21 0.28 18.59 -0.11
N ILE A 22 1.25 17.66 -0.07
CA ILE A 22 1.86 17.10 -1.29
C ILE A 22 0.79 16.44 -2.16
N PRO A 23 0.60 16.87 -3.42
CA PRO A 23 -0.32 16.21 -4.35
C PRO A 23 0.10 14.76 -4.58
N GLN A 24 -0.87 13.85 -4.57
CA GLN A 24 -0.62 12.45 -4.83
C GLN A 24 -1.04 12.10 -6.26
N SER A 25 -0.07 11.89 -7.15
CA SER A 25 -0.29 11.19 -8.41
C SER A 25 -0.28 9.68 -8.15
N PHE A 26 -1.09 8.94 -8.89
CA PHE A 26 -1.22 7.50 -8.74
C PHE A 26 -1.24 6.83 -10.11
N VAL A 27 -0.50 5.71 -10.25
CA VAL A 27 -0.56 4.82 -11.42
C VAL A 27 -0.86 3.39 -10.98
N LEU A 28 -1.25 2.54 -11.92
CA LEU A 28 -1.52 1.13 -11.63
C LEU A 28 -0.24 0.43 -11.11
N PRO A 29 -0.32 -0.34 -10.00
CA PRO A 29 0.85 -0.95 -9.36
C PRO A 29 1.40 -2.17 -10.08
N VAL A 30 0.72 -2.67 -11.12
CA VAL A 30 1.16 -3.80 -11.95
C VAL A 30 1.13 -3.37 -13.42
N GLU A 31 2.21 -3.64 -14.13
CA GLU A 31 2.29 -3.32 -15.56
C GLU A 31 1.21 -4.07 -16.36
N LYS A 32 0.55 -3.33 -17.26
CA LYS A 32 -0.47 -3.84 -18.18
C LYS A 32 -1.64 -4.55 -17.51
N MET A 33 -1.86 -4.31 -16.19
CA MET A 33 -3.02 -4.87 -15.51
C MET A 33 -4.33 -4.35 -16.09
N LYS A 34 -5.36 -5.19 -15.98
CA LYS A 34 -6.72 -4.90 -16.42
C LYS A 34 -7.65 -4.81 -15.21
N LYS A 35 -8.80 -4.20 -15.38
CA LYS A 35 -9.84 -4.11 -14.34
C LYS A 35 -10.40 -5.48 -13.94
N SER A 36 -10.27 -6.50 -14.80
CA SER A 36 -10.62 -7.90 -14.53
C SER A 36 -9.63 -8.63 -13.62
N ASP A 37 -8.41 -8.09 -13.40
CA ASP A 37 -7.36 -8.79 -12.69
C ASP A 37 -7.52 -8.72 -11.16
N TYR A 38 -8.55 -8.01 -10.66
CA TYR A 38 -8.87 -7.93 -9.26
C TYR A 38 -10.38 -7.90 -9.00
N ASN A 39 -10.80 -8.39 -7.83
CA ASN A 39 -12.19 -8.38 -7.43
C ASN A 39 -12.56 -7.04 -6.79
N GLN A 40 -13.56 -6.34 -7.38
CA GLN A 40 -14.06 -5.03 -6.92
C GLN A 40 -14.63 -5.04 -5.50
N LYS A 41 -14.94 -6.21 -4.94
CA LYS A 41 -15.52 -6.41 -3.61
C LYS A 41 -14.53 -7.04 -2.63
N SER A 42 -13.23 -7.15 -2.98
CA SER A 42 -12.26 -7.85 -2.13
C SER A 42 -11.79 -7.01 -0.94
N TYR A 43 -11.80 -5.68 -1.03
CA TYR A 43 -11.43 -4.83 0.10
C TYR A 43 -12.41 -4.99 1.25
N TRP A 44 -11.86 -5.23 2.43
CA TRP A 44 -12.56 -5.48 3.69
C TRP A 44 -13.45 -6.73 3.70
N TYR A 45 -13.28 -7.64 2.74
CA TYR A 45 -14.03 -8.89 2.69
C TYR A 45 -13.81 -9.71 3.98
N TYR A 46 -14.89 -10.25 4.52
CA TYR A 46 -14.91 -11.10 5.72
C TYR A 46 -15.72 -12.38 5.45
N PRO A 47 -15.29 -13.56 5.95
CA PRO A 47 -14.05 -13.84 6.69
C PRO A 47 -12.83 -14.00 5.79
N TRP A 48 -11.64 -13.54 6.23
CA TRP A 48 -10.39 -13.64 5.47
C TRP A 48 -9.26 -14.28 6.28
N GLY A 49 -9.27 -15.62 6.34
CA GLY A 49 -8.26 -16.41 7.04
C GLY A 49 -7.92 -15.87 8.43
N LYS A 50 -6.61 -15.91 8.79
CA LYS A 50 -6.14 -15.46 10.12
C LYS A 50 -6.19 -13.94 10.32
N SER A 51 -6.27 -13.15 9.25
CA SER A 51 -6.34 -11.68 9.34
C SER A 51 -7.73 -11.15 9.68
N GLY A 52 -8.76 -12.00 9.64
CA GLY A 52 -10.16 -11.69 9.86
C GLY A 52 -10.77 -10.98 8.66
N THR A 53 -10.27 -9.82 8.25
CA THR A 53 -10.70 -9.07 7.07
C THR A 53 -9.57 -8.89 6.06
N HIS A 54 -9.90 -8.75 4.79
CA HIS A 54 -8.96 -8.48 3.69
C HIS A 54 -8.65 -6.98 3.61
N LYS A 55 -7.53 -6.57 4.20
CA LYS A 55 -7.14 -5.15 4.35
C LYS A 55 -6.43 -4.56 3.12
N GLY A 56 -6.80 -5.03 1.92
CA GLY A 56 -6.17 -4.67 0.67
C GLY A 56 -6.93 -5.18 -0.53
N VAL A 57 -6.23 -5.38 -1.61
CA VAL A 57 -6.72 -5.98 -2.86
C VAL A 57 -5.68 -6.98 -3.37
N ASP A 58 -6.15 -8.13 -3.85
CA ASP A 58 -5.30 -9.10 -4.55
C ASP A 58 -5.44 -8.87 -6.04
N ILE A 59 -4.31 -8.55 -6.70
CA ILE A 59 -4.21 -8.30 -8.15
C ILE A 59 -3.53 -9.52 -8.76
N PHE A 60 -4.29 -10.31 -9.50
CA PHE A 60 -3.84 -11.55 -10.12
C PHE A 60 -3.07 -11.26 -11.41
N GLY A 61 -2.03 -12.05 -11.65
CA GLY A 61 -1.21 -11.91 -12.85
C GLY A 61 -0.17 -13.01 -12.98
N LYS A 62 0.49 -13.05 -14.13
CA LYS A 62 1.56 -14.03 -14.36
C LYS A 62 2.72 -13.78 -13.39
N LYS A 63 3.23 -14.86 -12.76
CA LYS A 63 4.43 -14.79 -11.92
C LYS A 63 5.59 -14.18 -12.71
N GLY A 64 6.27 -13.19 -12.11
CA GLY A 64 7.33 -12.45 -12.78
C GLY A 64 6.88 -11.15 -13.47
N THR A 65 5.56 -10.87 -13.59
CA THR A 65 5.08 -9.57 -14.10
C THR A 65 5.58 -8.44 -13.21
N ASN A 66 5.99 -7.32 -13.81
CA ASN A 66 6.55 -6.21 -13.07
C ASN A 66 5.50 -5.56 -12.14
N VAL A 67 5.92 -5.37 -10.90
CA VAL A 67 5.25 -4.55 -9.89
C VAL A 67 5.99 -3.23 -9.82
N VAL A 68 5.26 -2.13 -9.90
CA VAL A 68 5.81 -0.77 -9.92
C VAL A 68 5.28 0.06 -8.76
N SER A 69 6.01 1.10 -8.39
CA SER A 69 5.52 2.04 -7.39
C SER A 69 4.37 2.87 -7.94
N PRO A 70 3.17 2.81 -7.34
CA PRO A 70 2.03 3.59 -7.80
C PRO A 70 2.13 5.08 -7.42
N VAL A 71 3.10 5.46 -6.61
CA VAL A 71 3.33 6.81 -6.12
C VAL A 71 4.83 7.13 -6.12
N ARG A 72 5.17 8.42 -6.03
CA ARG A 72 6.53 8.84 -5.64
C ARG A 72 6.70 8.63 -4.15
N GLY A 73 7.89 8.23 -3.71
CA GLY A 73 8.14 8.02 -2.29
C GLY A 73 9.46 7.33 -2.00
N PHE A 74 9.65 6.94 -0.75
CA PHE A 74 10.85 6.22 -0.31
C PHE A 74 10.50 4.78 0.04
N THR A 75 11.35 3.85 -0.31
CA THR A 75 11.27 2.48 0.19
C THR A 75 11.53 2.50 1.70
N PHE A 76 10.46 2.32 2.47
CA PHE A 76 10.48 2.35 3.94
C PHE A 76 10.96 1.03 4.54
N ALA A 77 10.53 -0.09 3.96
CA ALA A 77 10.93 -1.42 4.40
C ALA A 77 10.87 -2.44 3.26
N THR A 78 11.73 -3.44 3.35
CA THR A 78 11.71 -4.66 2.52
C THR A 78 11.98 -5.87 3.39
N GLY A 79 11.48 -7.04 3.01
CA GLY A 79 11.75 -8.24 3.77
C GLY A 79 11.07 -9.49 3.22
N ASN A 80 11.18 -10.57 4.02
CA ASN A 80 10.54 -11.85 3.72
C ASN A 80 9.92 -12.41 5.02
N GLY A 81 8.60 -12.29 5.15
CA GLY A 81 7.85 -12.71 6.32
C GLY A 81 7.07 -14.01 6.08
N LYS A 82 6.74 -14.72 7.15
CA LYS A 82 5.99 -16.00 7.10
C LYS A 82 4.65 -15.86 6.34
N HIS A 83 3.93 -14.76 6.55
CA HIS A 83 2.62 -14.52 5.91
C HIS A 83 2.75 -13.69 4.64
N SER A 84 3.47 -12.59 4.69
CA SER A 84 3.66 -11.67 3.56
C SER A 84 4.50 -12.26 2.42
N GLY A 85 5.34 -13.28 2.71
CA GLY A 85 6.39 -13.62 1.78
C GLY A 85 7.33 -12.44 1.56
N LYS A 86 7.93 -12.32 0.39
CA LYS A 86 8.71 -11.16 0.00
C LYS A 86 7.80 -9.94 -0.10
N TYR A 87 8.18 -8.86 0.56
CA TYR A 87 7.38 -7.63 0.61
C TYR A 87 8.22 -6.38 0.48
N VAL A 88 7.58 -5.32 0.04
CA VAL A 88 8.10 -3.95 0.01
C VAL A 88 7.05 -3.03 0.61
N ILE A 89 7.51 -1.99 1.31
CA ILE A 89 6.68 -0.87 1.78
C ILE A 89 7.29 0.42 1.24
N VAL A 90 6.49 1.21 0.53
CA VAL A 90 6.87 2.55 0.07
C VAL A 90 6.09 3.59 0.86
N LEU A 91 6.80 4.52 1.50
CA LEU A 91 6.19 5.70 2.12
C LEU A 91 6.02 6.78 1.05
N GLY A 92 4.79 7.04 0.71
CA GLY A 92 4.38 8.03 -0.28
C GLY A 92 3.82 9.31 0.33
N PRO A 93 3.26 10.22 -0.50
CA PRO A 93 2.60 11.45 -0.08
C PRO A 93 1.49 11.19 0.93
N LYS A 94 1.14 12.23 1.71
CA LYS A 94 0.10 12.19 2.75
C LYS A 94 0.36 11.16 3.84
N LEU A 95 1.65 10.80 4.07
CA LEU A 95 2.09 9.82 5.07
C LEU A 95 1.39 8.46 4.88
N ARG A 96 1.28 8.01 3.65
CA ARG A 96 0.66 6.74 3.29
C ARG A 96 1.72 5.70 2.96
N PHE A 97 1.59 4.54 3.59
CA PHE A 97 2.41 3.37 3.30
C PHE A 97 1.72 2.51 2.24
N HIS A 98 2.39 2.31 1.13
CA HIS A 98 1.98 1.43 0.05
C HIS A 98 2.68 0.09 0.23
N TYR A 99 1.92 -0.94 0.58
CA TYR A 99 2.42 -2.26 0.93
C TYR A 99 2.19 -3.24 -0.20
N PHE A 100 3.25 -3.92 -0.60
CA PHE A 100 3.30 -4.91 -1.68
C PHE A 100 3.77 -6.23 -1.09
N ALA A 101 2.95 -7.28 -1.18
CA ALA A 101 3.28 -8.60 -0.63
C ALA A 101 3.16 -9.72 -1.67
N HIS A 102 3.61 -10.91 -1.30
CA HIS A 102 3.68 -12.13 -2.10
C HIS A 102 4.59 -12.02 -3.31
N LEU A 103 5.57 -11.08 -3.30
CA LEU A 103 6.46 -10.84 -4.42
C LEU A 103 7.34 -12.07 -4.74
N ASN A 104 7.65 -12.25 -6.01
CA ASN A 104 8.66 -13.20 -6.48
C ASN A 104 10.08 -12.62 -6.34
N SER A 105 10.26 -11.34 -6.68
CA SER A 105 11.51 -10.60 -6.48
C SER A 105 11.27 -9.24 -5.86
N ILE A 106 12.27 -8.74 -5.10
CA ILE A 106 12.36 -7.38 -4.60
C ILE A 106 13.42 -6.66 -5.44
N ASN A 107 13.07 -5.49 -6.02
CA ASN A 107 13.93 -4.71 -6.90
C ASN A 107 14.22 -3.31 -6.34
N THR A 108 14.32 -3.20 -5.02
CA THR A 108 14.62 -1.96 -4.31
C THR A 108 15.24 -2.26 -2.94
N ASN A 109 15.91 -1.28 -2.35
CA ASN A 109 16.45 -1.35 -0.99
C ASN A 109 15.83 -0.24 -0.12
N VAL A 110 15.85 -0.44 1.19
CA VAL A 110 15.41 0.58 2.16
C VAL A 110 16.16 1.88 1.93
N GLY A 111 15.46 3.01 1.99
CA GLY A 111 15.99 4.34 1.74
C GLY A 111 16.00 4.76 0.27
N ASN A 112 15.83 3.85 -0.69
CA ASN A 112 15.78 4.23 -2.10
C ASN A 112 14.53 5.05 -2.41
N TRP A 113 14.73 6.15 -3.16
CA TRP A 113 13.64 6.89 -3.77
C TRP A 113 12.98 6.07 -4.86
N LYS A 114 11.66 6.14 -4.93
CA LYS A 114 10.84 5.56 -6.00
C LYS A 114 10.13 6.65 -6.78
N SER A 115 10.37 6.68 -8.07
CA SER A 115 9.59 7.47 -9.01
C SER A 115 8.27 6.78 -9.31
N LEU A 116 7.31 7.55 -9.80
CA LEU A 116 6.01 7.04 -10.26
C LEU A 116 6.23 6.01 -11.39
N GLY A 117 5.67 4.80 -11.26
CA GLY A 117 5.83 3.74 -12.25
C GLY A 117 7.19 3.00 -12.21
N GLU A 118 8.08 3.34 -11.27
CA GLU A 118 9.38 2.68 -11.16
C GLU A 118 9.25 1.27 -10.58
N LYS A 119 9.97 0.31 -11.18
CA LYS A 119 9.94 -1.09 -10.76
C LYS A 119 10.31 -1.26 -9.28
N THR A 120 9.45 -1.95 -8.55
CA THR A 120 9.58 -2.23 -7.12
C THR A 120 9.83 -3.72 -6.85
N GLY A 121 9.27 -4.58 -7.71
CA GLY A 121 9.38 -6.04 -7.59
C GLY A 121 8.72 -6.75 -8.76
N THR A 122 8.34 -8.00 -8.56
CA THR A 122 7.55 -8.78 -9.51
C THR A 122 6.47 -9.58 -8.79
N ILE A 123 5.34 -9.84 -9.47
CA ILE A 123 4.26 -10.70 -8.97
C ILE A 123 4.80 -12.07 -8.61
N GLY A 124 4.36 -12.63 -7.50
CA GLY A 124 4.74 -13.95 -7.03
C GLY A 124 3.63 -14.68 -6.31
N ASP A 125 4.05 -15.63 -5.52
CA ASP A 125 3.23 -16.51 -4.70
C ASP A 125 3.91 -16.83 -3.37
N SER A 126 4.79 -15.95 -2.89
CA SER A 126 5.58 -16.19 -1.69
C SER A 126 4.76 -16.04 -0.39
N GLY A 127 5.30 -16.55 0.73
CA GLY A 127 4.62 -16.51 2.03
C GLY A 127 3.40 -17.43 2.08
N ASN A 128 2.27 -16.94 2.56
CA ASN A 128 1.04 -17.72 2.65
C ASN A 128 0.28 -17.83 1.31
N ALA A 129 0.83 -17.28 0.24
CA ALA A 129 0.34 -17.43 -1.13
C ALA A 129 0.94 -18.66 -1.85
N ILE A 130 1.88 -19.38 -1.23
CA ILE A 130 2.46 -20.60 -1.81
C ILE A 130 1.34 -21.60 -2.16
N GLY A 131 1.34 -22.07 -3.41
CA GLY A 131 0.34 -23.02 -3.94
C GLY A 131 -0.99 -22.37 -4.37
N LYS A 132 -1.10 -21.05 -4.31
CA LYS A 132 -2.24 -20.28 -4.83
C LYS A 132 -1.90 -19.61 -6.15
N PRO A 133 -2.89 -19.17 -6.94
CA PRO A 133 -2.63 -18.35 -8.12
C PRO A 133 -1.75 -17.15 -7.78
N ALA A 134 -0.74 -16.90 -8.63
CA ALA A 134 0.18 -15.79 -8.41
C ALA A 134 -0.56 -14.44 -8.42
N HIS A 135 -0.28 -13.60 -7.44
CA HIS A 135 -0.91 -12.30 -7.27
C HIS A 135 -0.03 -11.34 -6.47
N LEU A 136 -0.31 -10.07 -6.63
CA LEU A 136 0.16 -9.02 -5.74
C LEU A 136 -0.93 -8.76 -4.70
N HIS A 137 -0.64 -8.94 -3.41
CA HIS A 137 -1.46 -8.33 -2.37
C HIS A 137 -1.01 -6.88 -2.19
N TYR A 138 -1.92 -5.93 -2.39
CA TYR A 138 -1.65 -4.51 -2.30
C TYR A 138 -2.54 -3.82 -1.29
N SER A 139 -1.94 -3.07 -0.35
CA SER A 139 -2.65 -2.31 0.69
C SER A 139 -2.13 -0.87 0.77
N ILE A 140 -2.99 0.04 1.20
CA ILE A 140 -2.64 1.43 1.50
C ILE A 140 -2.97 1.69 2.97
N VAL A 141 -1.93 1.99 3.77
CA VAL A 141 -2.06 2.26 5.20
C VAL A 141 -1.71 3.72 5.47
N SER A 142 -2.62 4.46 6.07
CA SER A 142 -2.35 5.83 6.51
C SER A 142 -1.70 5.82 7.89
N TRP A 143 -0.64 6.63 8.08
CA TRP A 143 -0.10 6.86 9.42
C TRP A 143 -1.07 7.67 10.29
N LEU A 144 -1.81 8.60 9.69
CA LEU A 144 -2.81 9.38 10.41
C LEU A 144 -4.18 8.68 10.36
N PRO A 145 -4.92 8.63 11.48
CA PRO A 145 -6.22 8.02 11.52
C PRO A 145 -7.29 8.86 10.81
N HIS A 146 -8.13 8.19 10.04
CA HIS A 146 -9.31 8.74 9.37
C HIS A 146 -10.55 8.29 10.13
N PHE A 147 -10.86 8.90 11.27
CA PHE A 147 -11.93 8.47 12.21
C PHE A 147 -13.30 8.32 11.54
N TRP A 148 -13.60 9.10 10.51
CA TRP A 148 -14.86 9.03 9.74
C TRP A 148 -15.02 7.76 8.89
N ARG A 149 -13.99 6.89 8.84
CA ARG A 149 -14.02 5.61 8.14
C ARG A 149 -14.39 4.44 9.06
N ILE A 150 -14.52 4.67 10.34
CA ILE A 150 -14.93 3.65 11.32
C ILE A 150 -16.38 3.28 11.04
N ASP A 151 -16.68 1.97 11.03
CA ASP A 151 -18.03 1.43 10.89
C ASP A 151 -18.21 0.16 11.72
N ASN A 152 -19.39 -0.47 11.57
CA ASN A 152 -19.78 -1.67 12.32
C ASN A 152 -19.36 -2.99 11.66
N ASP A 153 -18.62 -2.96 10.56
CA ASP A 153 -18.09 -4.16 9.93
C ASP A 153 -17.11 -4.90 10.87
N PRO A 154 -16.89 -6.21 10.68
CA PRO A 154 -15.84 -6.94 11.40
C PRO A 154 -14.51 -6.18 11.32
N GLN A 155 -13.91 -5.85 12.46
CA GLN A 155 -12.71 -5.01 12.58
C GLN A 155 -12.85 -3.59 11.98
N GLY A 156 -14.06 -3.06 11.83
CA GLY A 156 -14.35 -1.78 11.17
C GLY A 156 -13.62 -0.58 11.79
N TYR A 157 -13.29 -0.62 13.10
CA TYR A 157 -12.46 0.40 13.74
C TYR A 157 -11.08 0.56 13.10
N ARG A 158 -10.53 -0.49 12.47
CA ARG A 158 -9.24 -0.43 11.77
C ARG A 158 -9.30 0.30 10.43
N LYS A 159 -10.49 0.48 9.85
CA LYS A 159 -10.67 1.25 8.60
C LYS A 159 -10.14 2.67 8.70
N MET A 160 -10.01 3.22 9.91
CA MET A 160 -9.39 4.53 10.10
C MET A 160 -7.93 4.58 9.61
N PHE A 161 -7.22 3.45 9.54
CA PHE A 161 -5.85 3.39 9.05
C PHE A 161 -5.72 2.76 7.66
N PHE A 162 -6.72 2.00 7.18
CA PHE A 162 -6.66 1.33 5.89
C PHE A 162 -7.53 2.06 4.87
N LEU A 163 -6.90 2.48 3.78
CA LEU A 163 -7.60 3.09 2.64
C LEU A 163 -7.99 1.99 1.65
N ASN A 164 -9.13 2.17 0.99
CA ASN A 164 -9.56 1.23 -0.04
C ASN A 164 -8.72 1.40 -1.31
N PRO A 165 -7.82 0.44 -1.66
CA PRO A 165 -6.97 0.59 -2.83
C PRO A 165 -7.77 0.53 -4.14
N ILE A 166 -8.94 -0.12 -4.13
CA ILE A 166 -9.79 -0.29 -5.32
C ILE A 166 -10.30 1.05 -5.85
N GLU A 167 -10.56 2.02 -4.96
CA GLU A 167 -10.93 3.38 -5.36
C GLU A 167 -9.84 4.02 -6.23
N PHE A 168 -8.57 3.95 -5.78
CA PHE A 168 -7.42 4.48 -6.51
C PHE A 168 -7.17 3.75 -7.84
N LEU A 169 -7.29 2.41 -7.84
CA LEU A 169 -7.17 1.61 -9.06
C LEU A 169 -8.24 1.98 -10.09
N ASN A 170 -9.49 2.10 -9.65
CA ASN A 170 -10.61 2.44 -10.53
C ASN A 170 -10.46 3.84 -11.13
N ASP A 171 -9.91 4.79 -10.40
CA ASP A 171 -9.67 6.14 -10.91
C ASP A 171 -8.60 6.15 -12.02
N CYS A 172 -7.56 5.29 -11.93
CA CYS A 172 -6.58 5.13 -13.00
C CYS A 172 -7.18 4.57 -14.32
N PHE A 173 -8.30 3.84 -14.26
CA PHE A 173 -8.96 3.32 -15.46
C PHE A 173 -10.00 4.29 -16.07
N LYS A 174 -10.28 5.41 -15.42
CA LYS A 174 -11.19 6.46 -15.93
C LYS A 174 -10.45 7.52 -16.76
N ASN A 175 -9.15 7.66 -16.52
CA ASN A 175 -8.26 8.60 -17.17
C ASN A 175 -7.47 7.90 -18.27
#